data_9eaae3516e361a17edadc987f87fc20e
#
_entry.id   9eaae3516e361a17edadc987f87fc20e
#
_cell.length_a   1.000
_cell.length_b   1.000
_cell.length_c   1.000
_cell.angle_alpha   90.00
_cell.angle_beta   90.00
_cell.angle_gamma   90.00
#
_symmetry.space_group_name_H-M   'P 1'
#
loop_
_entity.id
_entity.type
_entity.pdbx_description
1 polymer ?
#
loop_
_entity_poly.entity_id
_entity_poly.type
_entity_poly.pdbx_seq_one_letter_code
_entity_poly.pdbx_strand_id
1 'polypeptide(L)'
;GESATGKTFFVLGMCKNFLDKNPDGGVIFFESESAVTKDIIEERGIDSSRMVIMPVTTVQEFRHQAITVLDRYIEQDPSDRKPLLLVLDSLGMLSTTKEMEDTQAGKETKDMTRAQIVKAAFRVLTLKLGKAKVPLIITNHTYDVVGSMFPQKEMGGGSGLKYAASSIIYLSKRK
;
A
#
# COMPACT_ATOMS: atom_id res chain seq x y z
N GLY A 1 -3.88 -5.15 10.51
CA GLY A 1 -4.89 -5.13 11.58
C GLY A 1 -6.29 -5.39 11.03
N GLU A 2 -7.24 -5.62 11.92
CA GLU A 2 -8.67 -5.74 11.60
C GLU A 2 -9.21 -4.43 11.00
N SER A 3 -10.46 -4.48 10.49
CA SER A 3 -11.15 -3.29 10.02
C SER A 3 -11.33 -2.28 11.17
N ALA A 4 -11.28 -0.99 10.83
CA ALA A 4 -11.46 0.12 11.77
C ALA A 4 -10.50 0.12 13.00
N THR A 5 -9.27 -0.36 12.83
CA THR A 5 -8.21 -0.27 13.86
C THR A 5 -7.37 1.01 13.74
N GLY A 6 -7.75 1.93 12.87
CA GLY A 6 -7.04 3.20 12.68
C GLY A 6 -5.80 3.13 11.78
N LYS A 7 -5.71 2.13 10.90
CA LYS A 7 -4.55 1.97 10.00
C LYS A 7 -4.26 3.21 9.16
N THR A 8 -5.28 3.76 8.51
CA THR A 8 -5.16 4.98 7.68
C THR A 8 -4.66 6.17 8.50
N PHE A 9 -5.21 6.35 9.71
CA PHE A 9 -4.77 7.41 10.61
C PHE A 9 -3.31 7.28 11.02
N PHE A 10 -2.91 6.07 11.34
CA PHE A 10 -1.52 5.76 11.70
C PHE A 10 -0.57 6.08 10.55
N VAL A 11 -0.94 5.67 9.33
CA VAL A 11 -0.12 5.92 8.13
C VAL A 11 -0.07 7.40 7.77
N LEU A 12 -1.17 8.15 7.90
CA LEU A 12 -1.15 9.60 7.70
C LEU A 12 -0.23 10.29 8.71
N GLY A 13 -0.18 9.82 9.96
CA GLY A 13 0.78 10.28 10.95
C GLY A 13 2.23 10.02 10.54
N MET A 14 2.52 8.85 9.95
CA MET A 14 3.83 8.54 9.39
C MET A 14 4.19 9.44 8.21
N CYS A 15 3.24 9.73 7.32
CA CYS A 15 3.42 10.67 6.21
C CYS A 15 3.78 12.07 6.73
N LYS A 16 3.04 12.57 7.73
CA LYS A 16 3.32 13.85 8.36
C LYS A 16 4.73 13.90 8.95
N ASN A 17 5.12 12.88 9.70
CA ASN A 17 6.45 12.81 10.29
C ASN A 17 7.56 12.77 9.22
N PHE A 18 7.34 12.03 8.13
CA PHE A 18 8.27 11.99 7.00
C PHE A 18 8.43 13.37 6.35
N LEU A 19 7.33 14.06 6.08
CA LEU A 19 7.35 15.39 5.45
C LEU A 19 7.95 16.45 6.37
N ASP A 20 7.69 16.40 7.67
CA ASP A 20 8.28 17.30 8.65
C ASP A 20 9.81 17.14 8.76
N LYS A 21 10.30 15.91 8.67
CA LYS A 21 11.74 15.60 8.67
C LYS A 21 12.46 15.86 7.35
N ASN A 22 11.72 15.91 6.26
CA ASN A 22 12.24 16.10 4.91
C ASN A 22 11.54 17.27 4.23
N PRO A 23 11.98 18.53 4.47
CA PRO A 23 11.27 19.72 3.97
C PRO A 23 11.09 19.78 2.46
N ASP A 24 11.98 19.15 1.70
CA ASP A 24 11.95 19.03 0.23
C ASP A 24 11.36 17.69 -0.26
N GLY A 25 10.93 16.83 0.66
CA GLY A 25 10.36 15.52 0.36
C GLY A 25 8.91 15.56 -0.10
N GLY A 26 8.47 14.45 -0.67
CA GLY A 26 7.10 14.25 -1.11
C GLY A 26 6.58 12.83 -0.80
N VAL A 27 5.28 12.69 -0.83
CA VAL A 27 4.57 11.42 -0.64
C VAL A 27 3.70 11.14 -1.86
N ILE A 28 3.76 9.92 -2.38
CA ILE A 28 2.78 9.40 -3.33
C ILE A 28 1.93 8.36 -2.60
N PHE A 29 0.66 8.65 -2.49
CA PHE A 29 -0.32 7.88 -1.75
C PHE A 29 -1.26 7.15 -2.71
N PHE A 30 -1.03 5.86 -2.91
CA PHE A 30 -1.93 5.00 -3.70
C PHE A 30 -3.13 4.61 -2.84
N GLU A 31 -4.32 4.96 -3.29
CA GLU A 31 -5.53 4.93 -2.50
C GLU A 31 -6.58 4.04 -3.17
N SER A 32 -7.09 3.05 -2.44
CA SER A 32 -8.02 2.03 -2.97
C SER A 32 -9.45 2.13 -2.43
N GLU A 33 -9.70 2.98 -1.44
CA GLU A 33 -10.98 3.02 -0.72
C GLU A 33 -11.75 4.32 -0.93
N SER A 34 -11.19 5.28 -1.64
CA SER A 34 -11.73 6.64 -1.83
C SER A 34 -12.02 7.37 -0.50
N ALA A 35 -11.26 7.05 0.54
CA ALA A 35 -11.46 7.54 1.89
C ALA A 35 -10.55 8.71 2.27
N VAL A 36 -9.39 8.84 1.62
CA VAL A 36 -8.42 9.91 1.90
C VAL A 36 -8.63 11.05 0.92
N THR A 37 -9.07 12.18 1.45
CA THR A 37 -9.32 13.41 0.68
C THR A 37 -8.29 14.49 1.02
N LYS A 38 -8.21 15.53 0.20
CA LYS A 38 -7.39 16.71 0.45
C LYS A 38 -7.72 17.35 1.82
N ASP A 39 -9.00 17.46 2.15
CA ASP A 39 -9.45 18.05 3.41
C ASP A 39 -8.96 17.24 4.62
N ILE A 40 -9.05 15.92 4.57
CA ILE A 40 -8.54 15.04 5.65
C ILE A 40 -7.03 15.21 5.84
N ILE A 41 -6.27 15.34 4.75
CA ILE A 41 -4.83 15.56 4.78
C ILE A 41 -4.52 16.91 5.47
N GLU A 42 -5.21 17.97 5.08
CA GLU A 42 -5.01 19.32 5.62
C GLU A 42 -5.43 19.42 7.08
N GLU A 43 -6.55 18.81 7.48
CA GLU A 43 -7.01 18.75 8.87
C GLU A 43 -5.98 18.09 9.80
N ARG A 44 -5.14 17.22 9.26
CA ARG A 44 -4.04 16.58 10.01
C ARG A 44 -2.76 17.38 10.04
N GLY A 45 -2.76 18.58 9.52
CA GLY A 45 -1.59 19.45 9.46
C GLY A 45 -0.56 19.02 8.43
N ILE A 46 -0.98 18.31 7.38
CA ILE A 46 -0.13 17.91 6.26
C ILE A 46 -0.35 18.91 5.12
N ASP A 47 0.74 19.40 4.55
CA ASP A 47 0.69 20.21 3.32
C ASP A 47 0.28 19.33 2.14
N SER A 48 -0.95 19.50 1.66
CA SER A 48 -1.52 18.70 0.59
C SER A 48 -0.80 18.86 -0.76
N SER A 49 -0.07 19.96 -0.96
CA SER A 49 0.74 20.17 -2.17
C SER A 49 1.95 19.22 -2.25
N ARG A 50 2.31 18.59 -1.13
CA ARG A 50 3.44 17.67 -1.01
C ARG A 50 3.02 16.20 -0.99
N MET A 51 1.73 15.93 -1.10
CA MET A 51 1.16 14.58 -1.13
C MET A 51 0.29 14.41 -2.38
N VAL A 52 0.71 13.52 -3.28
CA VAL A 52 -0.07 13.16 -4.47
C VAL A 52 -0.90 11.92 -4.14
N ILE A 53 -2.21 12.03 -4.30
CA ILE A 53 -3.14 10.90 -4.15
C ILE A 53 -3.37 10.29 -5.53
N MET A 54 -3.08 9.01 -5.68
CA MET A 54 -3.27 8.23 -6.91
C MET A 54 -4.29 7.12 -6.64
N PRO A 55 -5.52 7.22 -7.15
CA PRO A 55 -6.50 6.15 -7.06
C PRO A 55 -6.03 4.90 -7.78
N VAL A 56 -6.22 3.74 -7.17
CA VAL A 56 -5.93 2.43 -7.75
C VAL A 56 -7.03 1.44 -7.41
N THR A 57 -7.36 0.55 -8.33
CA THR A 57 -8.43 -0.44 -8.18
C THR A 57 -7.92 -1.88 -8.23
N THR A 58 -6.83 -2.12 -8.95
CA THR A 58 -6.24 -3.45 -9.10
C THR A 58 -4.79 -3.51 -8.65
N VAL A 59 -4.33 -4.71 -8.27
CA VAL A 59 -2.93 -4.99 -7.95
C VAL A 59 -2.03 -4.67 -9.13
N GLN A 60 -2.47 -5.00 -10.35
CA GLN A 60 -1.71 -4.76 -11.58
C GLN A 60 -1.57 -3.26 -11.86
N GLU A 61 -2.65 -2.49 -11.66
CA GLU A 61 -2.62 -1.03 -11.81
C GLU A 61 -1.65 -0.39 -10.80
N PHE A 62 -1.76 -0.75 -9.52
CA PHE A 62 -0.83 -0.29 -8.50
C PHE A 62 0.62 -0.61 -8.87
N ARG A 63 0.90 -1.86 -9.26
CA ARG A 63 2.23 -2.30 -9.68
C ARG A 63 2.76 -1.43 -10.82
N HIS A 64 1.96 -1.24 -11.86
CA HIS A 64 2.35 -0.45 -13.03
C HIS A 64 2.67 1.00 -12.67
N GLN A 65 1.81 1.65 -11.92
CA GLN A 65 1.99 3.04 -11.51
C GLN A 65 3.20 3.22 -10.57
N ALA A 66 3.35 2.33 -9.59
CA ALA A 66 4.49 2.37 -8.67
C ALA A 66 5.83 2.14 -9.39
N ILE A 67 5.90 1.19 -10.32
CA ILE A 67 7.10 0.95 -11.12
C ILE A 67 7.41 2.16 -12.00
N THR A 68 6.41 2.77 -12.63
CA THR A 68 6.61 3.96 -13.46
C THR A 68 7.18 5.12 -12.64
N VAL A 69 6.66 5.34 -11.44
CA VAL A 69 7.19 6.37 -10.52
C VAL A 69 8.65 6.08 -10.15
N LEU A 70 8.94 4.84 -9.75
CA LEU A 70 10.29 4.45 -9.34
C LEU A 70 11.30 4.51 -10.49
N ASP A 71 10.92 4.10 -11.68
CA ASP A 71 11.81 4.18 -12.86
C ASP A 71 12.14 5.62 -13.20
N ARG A 72 11.20 6.54 -13.18
CA ARG A 72 11.45 7.97 -13.36
C ARG A 72 12.30 8.57 -12.25
N TYR A 73 12.09 8.14 -11.02
CA TYR A 73 12.89 8.59 -9.87
C TYR A 73 14.35 8.13 -10.00
N ILE A 74 14.58 6.88 -10.41
CA ILE A 74 15.92 6.31 -10.60
C ILE A 74 16.67 6.96 -11.77
N GLU A 75 15.97 7.44 -12.80
CA GLU A 75 16.58 8.16 -13.95
C GLU A 75 17.19 9.51 -13.56
N GLN A 76 16.72 10.11 -12.45
CA GLN A 76 17.32 11.35 -11.95
C GLN A 76 18.72 11.10 -11.41
N ASP A 77 19.60 12.10 -11.52
CA ASP A 77 20.88 12.07 -10.83
C ASP A 77 20.66 11.88 -9.31
N PRO A 78 21.38 10.97 -8.64
CA PRO A 78 21.21 10.76 -7.20
C PRO A 78 21.31 12.04 -6.37
N SER A 79 22.12 13.03 -6.79
CA SER A 79 22.24 14.32 -6.11
C SER A 79 20.99 15.20 -6.22
N ASP A 80 20.15 14.99 -7.24
CA ASP A 80 18.95 15.78 -7.51
C ASP A 80 17.69 15.12 -6.94
N ARG A 81 17.78 13.86 -6.48
CA ARG A 81 16.64 13.11 -5.94
C ARG A 81 16.22 13.69 -4.59
N LYS A 82 14.97 14.14 -4.51
CA LYS A 82 14.36 14.56 -3.25
C LYS A 82 13.82 13.35 -2.50
N PRO A 83 13.78 13.36 -1.16
CA PRO A 83 13.19 12.27 -0.39
C PRO A 83 11.78 11.95 -0.84
N LEU A 84 11.50 10.67 -1.07
CA LEU A 84 10.20 10.18 -1.54
C LEU A 84 9.73 9.03 -0.64
N LEU A 85 8.44 9.09 -0.26
CA LEU A 85 7.74 8.01 0.42
C LEU A 85 6.57 7.54 -0.44
N LEU A 86 6.45 6.23 -0.64
CA LEU A 86 5.28 5.61 -1.26
C LEU A 86 4.39 4.98 -0.19
N VAL A 87 3.08 5.09 -0.38
CA VAL A 87 2.07 4.48 0.49
C VAL A 87 1.04 3.76 -0.36
N LEU A 88 0.61 2.59 0.05
CA LEU A 88 -0.56 1.87 -0.46
C LEU A 88 -1.56 1.66 0.67
N ASP A 89 -2.72 2.27 0.57
CA ASP A 89 -3.82 2.10 1.52
C ASP A 89 -5.13 1.76 0.77
N SER A 90 -5.55 0.55 0.75
CA SER A 90 -5.02 -0.66 1.35
C SER A 90 -4.87 -1.78 0.30
N LEU A 91 -3.92 -2.66 0.50
CA LEU A 91 -3.73 -3.81 -0.39
C LEU A 91 -4.94 -4.75 -0.39
N GLY A 92 -5.58 -4.93 0.76
CA GLY A 92 -6.72 -5.85 0.91
C GLY A 92 -7.94 -5.47 0.08
N MET A 93 -8.08 -4.19 -0.30
CA MET A 93 -9.20 -3.69 -1.11
C MET A 93 -8.93 -3.74 -2.62
N LEU A 94 -7.71 -3.98 -3.04
CA LEU A 94 -7.39 -4.12 -4.45
C LEU A 94 -7.92 -5.44 -5.01
N SER A 95 -8.57 -5.38 -6.16
CA SER A 95 -8.95 -6.55 -6.95
C SER A 95 -7.80 -6.98 -7.86
N THR A 96 -7.91 -8.16 -8.47
CA THR A 96 -7.11 -8.49 -9.65
C THR A 96 -7.86 -8.07 -10.91
N THR A 97 -7.16 -7.93 -12.03
CA THR A 97 -7.79 -7.63 -13.32
C THR A 97 -8.84 -8.67 -13.67
N LYS A 98 -8.54 -9.95 -13.40
CA LYS A 98 -9.48 -11.06 -13.63
C LYS A 98 -10.73 -10.95 -12.75
N GLU A 99 -10.60 -10.63 -11.46
CA GLU A 99 -11.75 -10.40 -10.57
C GLU A 99 -12.65 -9.28 -11.08
N MET A 100 -12.08 -8.20 -11.60
CA MET A 100 -12.85 -7.09 -12.20
C MET A 100 -13.59 -7.51 -13.45
N GLU A 101 -12.95 -8.22 -14.38
CA GLU A 101 -13.54 -8.74 -15.61
C GLU A 101 -14.67 -9.74 -15.32
N ASP A 102 -14.45 -10.67 -14.39
CA ASP A 102 -15.46 -11.68 -14.01
C ASP A 102 -16.67 -11.03 -13.34
N THR A 103 -16.47 -10.02 -12.50
CA THR A 103 -17.57 -9.26 -11.88
C THR A 103 -18.41 -8.53 -12.94
N GLN A 104 -17.78 -7.90 -13.92
CA GLN A 104 -18.48 -7.25 -15.04
C GLN A 104 -19.27 -8.25 -15.89
N ALA A 105 -18.79 -9.48 -16.02
CA ALA A 105 -19.47 -10.56 -16.72
C ALA A 105 -20.52 -11.30 -15.86
N GLY A 106 -20.76 -10.87 -14.61
CA GLY A 106 -21.70 -11.50 -13.67
C GLY A 106 -21.25 -12.89 -13.17
N LYS A 107 -19.95 -13.18 -13.21
CA LYS A 107 -19.37 -14.44 -12.74
C LYS A 107 -18.78 -14.29 -11.34
N GLU A 108 -18.99 -15.29 -10.48
CA GLU A 108 -18.27 -15.41 -9.23
C GLU A 108 -16.92 -16.07 -9.47
N THR A 109 -15.84 -15.37 -9.14
CA THR A 109 -14.48 -15.91 -9.27
C THR A 109 -13.93 -16.27 -7.92
N LYS A 110 -13.55 -17.53 -7.76
CA LYS A 110 -12.58 -17.93 -6.74
C LYS A 110 -11.18 -17.74 -7.33
N ASP A 111 -10.61 -16.56 -7.13
CA ASP A 111 -9.27 -16.29 -7.68
C ASP A 111 -8.18 -16.89 -6.80
N MET A 112 -7.84 -18.15 -7.07
CA MET A 112 -6.70 -18.83 -6.45
C MET A 112 -5.34 -18.23 -6.85
N THR A 113 -5.34 -17.34 -7.86
CA THR A 113 -4.11 -16.75 -8.41
C THR A 113 -3.75 -15.43 -7.75
N ARG A 114 -4.66 -14.81 -6.98
CA ARG A 114 -4.44 -13.50 -6.33
C ARG A 114 -3.14 -13.47 -5.52
N ALA A 115 -2.90 -14.48 -4.68
CA ALA A 115 -1.68 -14.55 -3.88
C ALA A 115 -0.41 -14.62 -4.74
N GLN A 116 -0.48 -15.29 -5.90
CA GLN A 116 0.63 -15.38 -6.85
C GLN A 116 0.88 -14.02 -7.54
N ILE A 117 -0.17 -13.32 -7.93
CA ILE A 117 -0.09 -11.98 -8.53
C ILE A 117 0.52 -10.98 -7.55
N VAL A 118 0.06 -10.98 -6.29
CA VAL A 118 0.63 -10.14 -5.22
C VAL A 118 2.10 -10.46 -4.99
N LYS A 119 2.44 -11.75 -4.85
CA LYS A 119 3.84 -12.19 -4.68
C LYS A 119 4.73 -11.74 -5.83
N ALA A 120 4.28 -11.90 -7.07
CA ALA A 120 5.04 -11.49 -8.26
C ALA A 120 5.22 -9.97 -8.33
N ALA A 121 4.17 -9.19 -8.02
CA ALA A 121 4.23 -7.74 -8.00
C ALA A 121 5.24 -7.22 -6.97
N PHE A 122 5.20 -7.73 -5.75
CA PHE A 122 6.09 -7.28 -4.67
C PHE A 122 7.53 -7.75 -4.85
N ARG A 123 7.76 -8.87 -5.50
CA ARG A 123 9.12 -9.30 -5.86
C ARG A 123 9.81 -8.28 -6.76
N VAL A 124 9.12 -7.75 -7.77
CA VAL A 124 9.67 -6.72 -8.66
C VAL A 124 9.78 -5.37 -7.95
N LEU A 125 8.73 -4.97 -7.23
CA LEU A 125 8.72 -3.69 -6.50
C LEU A 125 9.82 -3.61 -5.45
N THR A 126 10.07 -4.67 -4.69
CA THR A 126 11.12 -4.70 -3.65
C THR A 126 12.50 -4.41 -4.24
N LEU A 127 12.80 -4.98 -5.42
CA LEU A 127 14.07 -4.71 -6.10
C LEU A 127 14.20 -3.23 -6.52
N LYS A 128 13.15 -2.65 -7.07
CA LYS A 128 13.15 -1.25 -7.52
C LYS A 128 13.16 -0.27 -6.34
N LEU A 129 12.42 -0.55 -5.29
CA LEU A 129 12.43 0.23 -4.03
C LEU A 129 13.83 0.23 -3.40
N GLY A 130 14.48 -0.92 -3.34
CA GLY A 130 15.85 -1.04 -2.83
C GLY A 130 16.86 -0.25 -3.66
N LYS A 131 16.77 -0.32 -5.00
CA LYS A 131 17.63 0.44 -5.91
C LYS A 131 17.39 1.96 -5.77
N ALA A 132 16.15 2.38 -5.64
CA ALA A 132 15.78 3.79 -5.48
C ALA A 132 16.02 4.31 -4.06
N LYS A 133 16.20 3.44 -3.07
CA LYS A 133 16.20 3.75 -1.62
C LYS A 133 14.93 4.50 -1.19
N VAL A 134 13.79 4.08 -1.73
CA VAL A 134 12.47 4.64 -1.44
C VAL A 134 11.71 3.66 -0.55
N PRO A 135 11.23 4.10 0.63
CA PRO A 135 10.38 3.28 1.47
C PRO A 135 8.95 3.17 0.92
N LEU A 136 8.33 2.02 1.15
CA LEU A 136 6.91 1.77 0.86
C LEU A 136 6.20 1.32 2.14
N ILE A 137 5.13 2.02 2.49
CA ILE A 137 4.22 1.64 3.58
C ILE A 137 2.96 1.04 2.98
N ILE A 138 2.54 -0.10 3.50
CA ILE A 138 1.33 -0.79 3.05
C ILE A 138 0.42 -1.00 4.23
N THR A 139 -0.85 -0.62 4.10
CA THR A 139 -1.90 -1.08 5.02
C THR A 139 -2.54 -2.35 4.47
N ASN A 140 -2.90 -3.25 5.36
CA ASN A 140 -3.54 -4.50 4.99
C ASN A 140 -4.46 -5.02 6.09
N HIS A 141 -5.47 -5.79 5.71
CA HIS A 141 -6.38 -6.43 6.64
C HIS A 141 -5.82 -7.75 7.13
N THR A 142 -6.18 -8.11 8.36
CA THR A 142 -5.97 -9.45 8.92
C THR A 142 -7.30 -10.16 9.05
N TYR A 143 -7.30 -11.45 8.80
CA TYR A 143 -8.47 -12.32 8.88
C TYR A 143 -8.20 -13.43 9.88
N ASP A 144 -9.26 -13.88 10.59
CA ASP A 144 -9.17 -15.04 11.45
C ASP A 144 -9.07 -16.31 10.61
N VAL A 145 -8.16 -17.20 10.99
CA VAL A 145 -8.02 -18.50 10.35
C VAL A 145 -9.14 -19.42 10.84
N VAL A 146 -10.06 -19.74 9.93
CA VAL A 146 -11.19 -20.64 10.23
C VAL A 146 -10.66 -22.08 10.41
N GLY A 147 -11.06 -22.75 11.50
CA GLY A 147 -10.66 -24.14 11.78
C GLY A 147 -9.35 -24.31 12.55
N SER A 148 -8.69 -23.24 12.97
CA SER A 148 -7.56 -23.33 13.90
C SER A 148 -8.03 -23.58 15.32
N MET A 149 -7.38 -24.50 16.02
CA MET A 149 -7.65 -24.76 17.46
C MET A 149 -7.26 -23.56 18.35
N PHE A 150 -6.44 -22.66 17.87
CA PHE A 150 -6.05 -21.42 18.54
C PHE A 150 -6.35 -20.22 17.65
N PRO A 151 -6.76 -19.07 18.23
CA PRO A 151 -6.98 -17.84 17.46
C PRO A 151 -5.72 -17.46 16.69
N GLN A 152 -5.72 -17.63 15.38
CA GLN A 152 -4.65 -17.21 14.49
C GLN A 152 -5.18 -16.20 13.49
N LYS A 153 -4.40 -15.14 13.27
CA LYS A 153 -4.72 -14.12 12.27
C LYS A 153 -3.74 -14.19 11.12
N GLU A 154 -4.27 -14.26 9.92
CA GLU A 154 -3.47 -14.19 8.70
C GLU A 154 -3.66 -12.86 7.99
N MET A 155 -2.60 -12.42 7.34
CA MET A 155 -2.56 -11.24 6.49
C MET A 155 -3.09 -11.59 5.11
N GLY A 156 -3.99 -10.77 4.57
CA GLY A 156 -4.40 -10.88 3.17
C GLY A 156 -3.20 -10.78 2.22
N GLY A 157 -3.27 -11.47 1.07
CA GLY A 157 -2.19 -11.45 0.07
C GLY A 157 -1.14 -12.56 0.20
N GLY A 158 -1.32 -13.48 1.16
CA GLY A 158 -0.48 -14.66 1.32
C GLY A 158 0.90 -14.40 1.95
N SER A 159 1.71 -15.47 2.03
CA SER A 159 3.02 -15.45 2.68
C SER A 159 4.06 -14.58 1.97
N GLY A 160 3.92 -14.35 0.67
CA GLY A 160 4.89 -13.58 -0.13
C GLY A 160 5.09 -12.15 0.38
N LEU A 161 4.03 -11.52 0.88
CA LEU A 161 4.12 -10.16 1.44
C LEU A 161 4.92 -10.13 2.75
N LYS A 162 4.79 -11.15 3.59
CA LYS A 162 5.57 -11.26 4.85
C LYS A 162 7.08 -11.31 4.59
N TYR A 163 7.49 -12.01 3.53
CA TYR A 163 8.91 -12.11 3.16
C TYR A 163 9.46 -10.82 2.53
N ALA A 164 8.61 -10.05 1.86
CA ALA A 164 9.02 -8.78 1.25
C ALA A 164 9.14 -7.64 2.28
N ALA A 165 8.40 -7.71 3.38
CA ALA A 165 8.35 -6.64 4.38
C ALA A 165 9.58 -6.65 5.29
N SER A 166 10.18 -5.47 5.50
CA SER A 166 11.25 -5.26 6.49
C SER A 166 10.70 -5.18 7.91
N SER A 167 9.49 -4.66 8.08
CA SER A 167 8.80 -4.53 9.37
C SER A 167 7.31 -4.75 9.21
N ILE A 168 6.70 -5.44 10.17
CA ILE A 168 5.25 -5.69 10.19
C ILE A 168 4.70 -5.22 11.53
N ILE A 169 3.74 -4.31 11.50
CA ILE A 169 3.08 -3.75 12.68
C ILE A 169 1.63 -4.21 12.70
N TYR A 170 1.23 -4.87 13.76
CA TYR A 170 -0.15 -5.28 13.99
C TYR A 170 -0.87 -4.28 14.87
N LEU A 171 -1.95 -3.69 14.36
CA LEU A 171 -2.83 -2.81 15.12
C LEU A 171 -4.03 -3.61 15.62
N SER A 172 -4.39 -3.42 16.88
CA SER A 172 -5.58 -4.02 17.51
C SER A 172 -6.34 -2.96 18.30
N LYS A 173 -7.66 -3.13 18.43
CA LYS A 173 -8.47 -2.33 19.36
C LYS A 173 -8.33 -2.89 20.76
N ARG A 174 -8.14 -2.03 21.76
CA ARG A 174 -8.45 -2.39 23.16
C ARG A 174 -9.95 -2.35 23.35
N LYS A 175 -10.49 -3.38 24.01
CA LYS A 175 -11.86 -3.36 24.55
C LYS A 175 -11.95 -2.38 25.69
#